data_73ef54d4a09872163d663e55dea40334
#
_entry.id   73ef54d4a09872163d663e55dea40334
#
_cell.length_a   1.000
_cell.length_b   1.000
_cell.length_c   1.000
_cell.angle_alpha   90.00
_cell.angle_beta   90.00
_cell.angle_gamma   90.00
#
_symmetry.space_group_name_H-M   'P 1'
#
loop_
_entity.id
_entity.type
_entity.pdbx_description
1 polymer ?
#
loop_
_entity_poly.entity_id
_entity_poly.type
_entity_poly.pdbx_seq_one_letter_code
_entity_poly.pdbx_strand_id
1 'polypeptide(L)' 'MKSVGYESKSRILEIEFQSGAVYQYLDVPKRVHEGLRRAESKGQYFNGEIRDDYALCV' A
#
# COMPACT_ATOMS: atom_id res chain seq x y z
N MET A 1 5.85 -8.58 -0.28
CA MET A 1 6.35 -7.23 -0.04
C MET A 1 7.18 -7.19 1.23
N LYS A 2 8.20 -6.35 1.23
CA LYS A 2 9.19 -6.34 2.31
C LYS A 2 8.73 -5.53 3.52
N SER A 3 8.13 -4.37 3.27
CA SER A 3 7.61 -3.54 4.35
C SER A 3 6.48 -2.66 3.85
N VAL A 4 5.65 -2.17 4.79
CA VAL A 4 4.50 -1.31 4.51
C VAL A 4 4.49 -0.21 5.56
N GLY A 5 4.35 1.04 5.10
CA GLY A 5 4.18 2.19 5.98
C GLY A 5 2.98 3.01 5.56
N TYR A 6 2.40 3.74 6.50
CA TYR A 6 1.24 4.58 6.21
C TYR A 6 1.33 5.89 6.96
N GLU A 7 1.19 6.99 6.23
CA GLU A 7 1.14 8.34 6.80
C GLU A 7 -0.31 8.80 6.82
N SER A 8 -0.92 8.82 8.00
CA SER A 8 -2.35 9.08 8.12
C SER A 8 -2.74 10.52 7.78
N LYS A 9 -1.86 11.48 8.05
CA LYS A 9 -2.17 12.89 7.74
C LYS A 9 -2.29 13.13 6.25
N SER A 10 -1.33 12.62 5.49
CA SER A 10 -1.29 12.80 4.04
C SER A 10 -2.01 11.69 3.30
N ARG A 11 -2.40 10.61 3.99
CA ARG A 11 -3.06 9.45 3.41
C ARG A 11 -2.19 8.77 2.35
N ILE A 12 -0.88 8.73 2.62
CA ILE A 12 0.07 8.08 1.72
C ILE A 12 0.40 6.69 2.25
N LEU A 13 0.25 5.70 1.39
CA LEU A 13 0.63 4.32 1.67
C LEU A 13 1.95 4.03 0.95
N GLU A 14 2.98 3.67 1.71
CA GLU A 14 4.29 3.36 1.15
C GLU A 14 4.53 1.87 1.23
N ILE A 15 4.94 1.28 0.11
CA ILE A 15 5.20 -0.16 0.03
C ILE A 15 6.60 -0.37 -0.50
N GLU A 16 7.39 -1.15 0.23
CA GLU A 16 8.69 -1.60 -0.22
C GLU A 16 8.60 -3.06 -0.66
N PHE A 17 9.02 -3.33 -1.88
CA PHE A 17 9.00 -4.68 -2.46
C PHE A 17 10.34 -5.37 -2.25
N GLN A 18 10.35 -6.70 -2.43
CA GLN A 18 11.56 -7.50 -2.25
C GLN A 18 12.70 -7.07 -3.16
N SER A 19 12.38 -6.52 -4.31
CA SER A 19 13.38 -6.01 -5.26
C SER A 19 14.09 -4.75 -4.78
N GLY A 20 13.60 -4.14 -3.70
CA GLY A 20 14.12 -2.86 -3.20
C GLY A 20 13.35 -1.65 -3.72
N ALA A 21 12.42 -1.84 -4.64
CA ALA A 21 11.59 -0.74 -5.13
C ALA A 21 10.65 -0.25 -4.05
N VAL A 22 10.50 1.07 -3.96
CA VAL A 22 9.61 1.71 -2.99
C VAL A 22 8.59 2.55 -3.75
N TYR A 23 7.30 2.27 -3.54
CA TYR A 23 6.22 3.00 -4.18
C TYR A 23 5.35 3.68 -3.13
N GLN A 24 4.87 4.87 -3.46
CA GLN A 24 3.94 5.61 -2.61
C GLN A 24 2.63 5.80 -3.36
N TYR A 25 1.53 5.37 -2.74
CA TYR A 25 0.19 5.51 -3.28
C TYR A 25 -0.52 6.64 -2.56
N LEU A 26 -1.19 7.51 -3.34
CA LEU A 26 -1.77 8.74 -2.83
C LEU A 26 -3.24 8.56 -2.48
N ASP A 27 -3.68 9.34 -1.49
CA ASP A 27 -5.10 9.41 -1.10
C ASP A 27 -5.69 8.06 -0.73
N VAL A 28 -4.92 7.25 0.00
CA VAL A 28 -5.34 5.92 0.44
C VAL A 28 -6.06 6.03 1.78
N PRO A 29 -7.32 5.55 1.89
CA PRO A 29 -8.02 5.58 3.17
C PRO A 29 -7.36 4.66 4.19
N LYS A 30 -7.49 5.02 5.46
CA LYS A 30 -6.93 4.22 6.54
C LYS A 30 -7.44 2.77 6.52
N ARG A 31 -8.71 2.57 6.16
CA ARG A 31 -9.29 1.22 6.11
C ARG A 31 -8.56 0.30 5.13
N VAL A 32 -8.02 0.87 4.05
CA VAL A 32 -7.26 0.09 3.06
C VAL A 32 -5.94 -0.36 3.64
N HIS A 33 -5.25 0.51 4.36
CA HIS A 33 -4.03 0.16 5.07
C HIS A 33 -4.29 -0.94 6.12
N GLU A 34 -5.39 -0.80 6.88
CA GLU A 34 -5.76 -1.80 7.86
C GLU A 34 -6.07 -3.15 7.22
N GLY A 35 -6.79 -3.13 6.08
CA GLY A 35 -7.09 -4.35 5.34
C GLY A 35 -5.82 -5.04 4.85
N LEU A 36 -4.86 -4.27 4.35
CA LEU A 36 -3.59 -4.82 3.90
C LEU A 36 -2.82 -5.47 5.06
N ARG A 37 -2.79 -4.82 6.22
CA ARG A 37 -2.11 -5.36 7.40
C ARG A 37 -2.71 -6.69 7.84
N ARG A 38 -4.02 -6.85 7.72
CA ARG A 38 -4.74 -8.03 8.18
C ARG A 38 -4.84 -9.14 7.14
N ALA A 39 -4.49 -8.85 5.89
CA ALA A 39 -4.64 -9.82 4.81
C ALA A 39 -3.72 -11.02 5.01
N GLU A 40 -4.25 -12.20 4.74
CA GLU A 40 -3.43 -13.41 4.74
C GLU A 40 -2.37 -13.34 3.66
N SER A 41 -2.77 -12.86 2.49
CA SER A 41 -1.84 -12.62 1.38
C SER A 41 -1.84 -11.13 1.06
N LYS A 42 -0.81 -10.44 1.52
CA LYS A 42 -0.66 -9.00 1.26
C LYS A 42 -0.50 -8.71 -0.23
N GLY A 43 0.17 -9.60 -0.95
CA GLY A 43 0.33 -9.45 -2.38
C GLY A 43 -0.98 -9.51 -3.14
N GLN A 44 -1.85 -10.46 -2.77
CA GLN A 44 -3.17 -10.56 -3.39
C GLN A 44 -4.05 -9.36 -3.06
N TYR A 45 -4.02 -8.94 -1.80
CA TYR A 45 -4.78 -7.76 -1.38
C TYR A 45 -4.33 -6.52 -2.15
N PHE A 46 -3.03 -6.32 -2.23
CA PHE A 46 -2.44 -5.20 -2.96
C PHE A 46 -2.88 -5.21 -4.43
N ASN A 47 -2.77 -6.35 -5.08
CA ASN A 47 -3.11 -6.44 -6.51
C ASN A 47 -4.60 -6.19 -6.77
N GLY A 48 -5.47 -6.61 -5.86
CA GLY A 48 -6.92 -6.48 -6.05
C GLY A 48 -7.50 -5.17 -5.57
N GLU A 49 -6.92 -4.56 -4.52
CA GLU A 49 -7.53 -3.44 -3.84
C GLU A 49 -6.75 -2.12 -3.94
N ILE A 50 -5.49 -2.16 -4.29
CA ILE A 50 -4.63 -0.98 -4.22
C ILE A 50 -4.02 -0.62 -5.57
N ARG A 51 -3.45 -1.60 -6.22
CA ARG A 51 -2.57 -1.39 -7.37
C ARG A 51 -3.16 -0.48 -8.46
N ASP A 52 -4.41 -0.71 -8.83
CA ASP A 52 -5.06 0.03 -9.91
C ASP A 52 -6.05 1.08 -9.43
N ASP A 53 -6.27 1.17 -8.12
CA ASP A 53 -7.31 2.03 -7.55
C ASP A 53 -6.79 3.37 -7.04
N TYR A 54 -5.48 3.51 -6.88
CA TYR A 54 -4.89 4.73 -6.32
C TYR A 54 -3.75 5.21 -7.19
N ALA A 55 -3.55 6.54 -7.19
CA ALA A 55 -2.47 7.16 -7.94
C ALA A 55 -1.12 6.81 -7.32
N LEU A 56 -0.15 6.53 -8.17
CA LEU A 56 1.20 6.21 -7.77
C LEU A 56 2.07 7.47 -7.82
N CYS A 57 2.77 7.74 -6.74
CA CYS A 57 3.79 8.79 -6.67
C CYS A 57 5.15 8.10 -6.52
N VAL A 58 5.99 8.30 -7.49
CA VAL A 58 7.33 7.67 -7.48
C VAL A 58 8.39 8.75 -7.48
#